data_67c86c9a85de2e6dfdc75010f760da9f
#
_entry.id   67c86c9a85de2e6dfdc75010f760da9f
#
_cell.length_a   1.000
_cell.length_b   1.000
_cell.length_c   1.000
_cell.angle_alpha   90.00
_cell.angle_beta   90.00
_cell.angle_gamma   90.00
#
_symmetry.space_group_name_H-M   'P 1'
#
loop_
_entity.id
_entity.type
_entity.pdbx_description
1 polymer ?
#
loop_
_entity_poly.entity_id
_entity_poly.type
_entity_poly.pdbx_seq_one_letter_code
_entity_poly.pdbx_strand_id
1 'polypeptide(L)'
;MDLLERVKKIRGAEETLGITFSTKDDLNARLPIGAKLFGYTDSLYLCFVAGYQETVFAVDDMADHEWRAWPVAYDFQEFLRLIFACGSTNLAAISGIITENEYERAFELEAQRSHIGLNKLCELLSLTPIQDPYTYTHTIGQVLDCSRIIRKEV
;
A
#
# COMPACT_ATOMS: atom_id res chain seq x y z
N MET A 1 -2.26 18.09 -11.63
CA MET A 1 -1.46 17.46 -10.56
C MET A 1 -2.09 16.13 -10.21
N ASP A 2 -1.32 15.06 -10.25
CA ASP A 2 -1.88 13.77 -9.93
C ASP A 2 -2.15 13.65 -8.42
N LEU A 3 -2.90 12.63 -8.05
CA LEU A 3 -3.36 12.46 -6.67
C LEU A 3 -2.18 12.24 -5.70
N LEU A 4 -1.17 11.47 -6.10
CA LEU A 4 0.00 11.22 -5.26
C LEU A 4 0.72 12.55 -4.94
N GLU A 5 0.97 13.38 -5.94
CA GLU A 5 1.61 14.67 -5.74
C GLU A 5 0.75 15.60 -4.88
N ARG A 6 -0.56 15.54 -5.06
CA ARG A 6 -1.50 16.32 -4.25
C ARG A 6 -1.45 15.89 -2.76
N VAL A 7 -1.45 14.59 -2.50
CA VAL A 7 -1.41 14.07 -1.12
C VAL A 7 -0.11 14.40 -0.42
N LYS A 8 1.02 14.34 -1.14
CA LYS A 8 2.34 14.71 -0.59
C LYS A 8 2.35 16.13 -0.03
N LYS A 9 1.55 17.01 -0.59
CA LYS A 9 1.49 18.43 -0.20
C LYS A 9 0.51 18.72 0.93
N ILE A 10 -0.31 17.74 1.32
CA ILE A 10 -1.26 17.91 2.42
C ILE A 10 -0.49 17.80 3.74
N ARG A 11 -0.59 18.85 4.55
CA ARG A 11 0.05 18.88 5.87
C ARG A 11 -0.52 17.78 6.76
N GLY A 12 0.35 16.96 7.33
CA GLY A 12 -0.03 15.89 8.24
C GLY A 12 -0.42 14.60 7.54
N ALA A 13 -0.42 14.54 6.19
CA ALA A 13 -0.81 13.34 5.47
C ALA A 13 0.13 12.16 5.74
N GLU A 14 1.44 12.41 5.79
CA GLU A 14 2.41 11.34 6.08
C GLU A 14 2.14 10.69 7.44
N GLU A 15 1.94 11.49 8.46
CA GLU A 15 1.66 11.01 9.81
C GLU A 15 0.33 10.26 9.87
N THR A 16 -0.68 10.80 9.22
CA THR A 16 -2.02 10.19 9.19
C THR A 16 -2.01 8.83 8.49
N LEU A 17 -1.29 8.73 7.37
CA LEU A 17 -1.21 7.49 6.60
C LEU A 17 -0.14 6.54 7.14
N GLY A 18 0.82 7.03 7.92
CA GLY A 18 1.97 6.22 8.32
C GLY A 18 2.88 5.89 7.15
N ILE A 19 2.91 6.74 6.13
CA ILE A 19 3.76 6.59 4.94
C ILE A 19 4.75 7.73 4.91
N THR A 20 6.03 7.41 4.78
CA THR A 20 7.04 8.41 4.44
C THR A 20 7.16 8.42 2.92
N PHE A 21 6.79 9.53 2.28
CA PHE A 21 6.90 9.65 0.83
C PHE A 21 8.35 9.95 0.45
N SER A 22 8.91 9.12 -0.41
CA SER A 22 10.28 9.28 -0.87
C SER A 22 10.45 8.54 -2.20
N THR A 23 11.19 9.14 -3.11
CA THR A 23 11.59 8.50 -4.37
C THR A 23 13.01 7.95 -4.30
N LYS A 24 13.71 8.16 -3.18
CA LYS A 24 15.09 7.75 -3.01
C LYS A 24 15.19 6.41 -2.30
N ASP A 25 15.89 5.47 -2.93
CA ASP A 25 16.22 4.19 -2.33
C ASP A 25 17.55 4.32 -1.57
N ASP A 26 17.53 5.10 -0.48
CA ASP A 26 18.72 5.35 0.34
C ASP A 26 19.05 4.18 1.27
N LEU A 27 18.16 3.19 1.38
CA LEU A 27 18.26 2.10 2.34
C LEU A 27 18.78 0.81 1.73
N ASN A 28 19.26 0.86 0.49
CA ASN A 28 19.73 -0.31 -0.25
C ASN A 28 18.68 -1.43 -0.31
N ALA A 29 17.42 -1.06 -0.35
CA ALA A 29 16.34 -2.02 -0.47
C ALA A 29 16.40 -2.74 -1.81
N ARG A 30 16.11 -4.04 -1.79
CA ARG A 30 16.02 -4.83 -3.01
C ARG A 30 14.60 -4.73 -3.54
N LEU A 31 14.38 -3.77 -4.42
CA LEU A 31 13.10 -3.56 -5.08
C LEU A 31 13.03 -4.40 -6.36
N PRO A 32 11.82 -4.61 -6.91
CA PRO A 32 11.71 -5.24 -8.22
C PRO A 32 12.45 -4.45 -9.30
N ILE A 33 12.94 -5.16 -10.32
CA ILE A 33 13.53 -4.51 -11.50
C ILE A 33 12.45 -3.64 -12.16
N GLY A 34 12.78 -2.40 -12.46
CA GLY A 34 11.85 -1.43 -13.03
C GLY A 34 10.93 -0.78 -12.00
N ALA A 35 11.18 -0.97 -10.71
CA ALA A 35 10.39 -0.34 -9.67
C ALA A 35 10.71 1.14 -9.54
N LYS A 36 9.65 1.91 -9.29
CA LYS A 36 9.72 3.33 -8.97
C LYS A 36 9.15 3.51 -7.56
N LEU A 37 10.03 3.70 -6.59
CA LEU A 37 9.64 3.91 -5.20
C LEU A 37 8.86 5.21 -5.06
N PHE A 38 7.76 5.20 -4.29
CA PHE A 38 7.09 6.44 -3.92
C PHE A 38 6.99 6.63 -2.41
N GLY A 39 7.21 5.59 -1.62
CA GLY A 39 7.16 5.72 -0.17
C GLY A 39 7.44 4.42 0.55
N TYR A 40 7.45 4.50 1.87
CA TYR A 40 7.63 3.32 2.71
C TYR A 40 6.92 3.51 4.05
N THR A 41 6.62 2.38 4.69
CA THR A 41 6.11 2.32 6.06
C THR A 41 7.19 1.72 6.96
N ASP A 42 6.86 1.44 8.21
CA ASP A 42 7.80 0.78 9.14
C ASP A 42 8.28 -0.59 8.65
N SER A 43 7.50 -1.26 7.83
CA SER A 43 7.78 -2.64 7.45
C SER A 43 7.81 -2.91 5.94
N LEU A 44 7.32 -1.98 5.12
CA LEU A 44 7.12 -2.22 3.70
C LEU A 44 7.59 -1.05 2.85
N TYR A 45 8.07 -1.35 1.65
CA TYR A 45 8.27 -0.37 0.58
C TYR A 45 7.06 -0.36 -0.34
N LEU A 46 6.73 0.81 -0.87
CA LEU A 46 5.60 0.99 -1.77
C LEU A 46 6.11 1.57 -3.08
N CYS A 47 5.76 0.92 -4.19
CA CYS A 47 6.32 1.30 -5.49
C CYS A 47 5.34 1.01 -6.63
N PHE A 48 5.65 1.60 -7.78
CA PHE A 48 5.09 1.22 -9.08
C PHE A 48 6.15 0.39 -9.81
N VAL A 49 5.72 -0.54 -10.66
CA VAL A 49 6.66 -1.40 -11.39
C VAL A 49 6.40 -1.28 -12.88
N ALA A 50 7.46 -1.09 -13.67
CA ALA A 50 7.35 -0.98 -15.13
C ALA A 50 6.65 -2.23 -15.69
N GLY A 51 5.71 -2.02 -16.62
CA GLY A 51 4.92 -3.09 -17.23
C GLY A 51 3.61 -3.37 -16.50
N TYR A 52 3.35 -2.75 -15.36
CA TYR A 52 2.14 -2.93 -14.56
C TYR A 52 1.35 -1.61 -14.40
N GLN A 53 1.53 -0.69 -15.32
CA GLN A 53 0.83 0.60 -15.34
C GLN A 53 1.02 1.35 -14.01
N GLU A 54 -0.08 1.76 -13.38
CA GLU A 54 -0.08 2.52 -12.13
C GLU A 54 -0.33 1.65 -10.89
N THR A 55 -0.28 0.32 -11.05
CA THR A 55 -0.51 -0.61 -9.94
C THR A 55 0.46 -0.36 -8.80
N VAL A 56 -0.09 -0.27 -7.60
CA VAL A 56 0.70 -0.12 -6.37
C VAL A 56 1.16 -1.50 -5.91
N PHE A 57 2.46 -1.65 -5.71
CA PHE A 57 3.07 -2.87 -5.16
C PHE A 57 3.63 -2.60 -3.76
N ALA A 58 3.47 -3.57 -2.89
CA ALA A 58 4.17 -3.60 -1.61
C ALA A 58 5.34 -4.57 -1.71
N VAL A 59 6.45 -4.23 -1.06
CA VAL A 59 7.66 -5.05 -1.06
C VAL A 59 8.11 -5.26 0.38
N ASP A 60 8.28 -6.52 0.75
CA ASP A 60 8.85 -6.91 2.03
C ASP A 60 10.29 -7.37 1.79
N ASP A 61 11.25 -6.57 2.26
CA ASP A 61 12.68 -6.87 2.17
C ASP A 61 13.32 -6.94 3.56
N MET A 62 12.58 -7.41 4.54
CA MET A 62 13.11 -7.62 5.89
C MET A 62 14.17 -8.72 5.89
N ALA A 63 15.24 -8.51 6.65
CA ALA A 63 16.41 -9.41 6.65
C ALA A 63 16.09 -10.82 7.12
N ASP A 64 15.09 -10.98 7.97
CA ASP A 64 14.68 -12.25 8.54
C ASP A 64 13.52 -12.91 7.82
N HIS A 65 13.06 -12.29 6.71
CA HIS A 65 11.96 -12.81 5.89
C HIS A 65 12.44 -13.11 4.48
N GLU A 66 11.76 -14.04 3.82
CA GLU A 66 11.94 -14.23 2.39
C GLU A 66 11.45 -12.98 1.65
N TRP A 67 12.24 -12.51 0.69
CA TRP A 67 11.86 -11.37 -0.12
C TRP A 67 10.55 -11.64 -0.86
N ARG A 68 9.64 -10.67 -0.82
CA ARG A 68 8.34 -10.79 -1.46
C ARG A 68 7.85 -9.43 -1.95
N ALA A 69 7.26 -9.43 -3.15
CA ALA A 69 6.56 -8.28 -3.69
C ALA A 69 5.19 -8.73 -4.18
N TRP A 70 4.16 -7.92 -3.96
CA TRP A 70 2.80 -8.26 -4.37
C TRP A 70 1.99 -7.02 -4.74
N PRO A 71 0.99 -7.17 -5.65
CA PRO A 71 0.14 -6.04 -6.01
C PRO A 71 -0.88 -5.76 -4.91
N VAL A 72 -1.14 -4.50 -4.65
CA VAL A 72 -2.05 -4.05 -3.59
C VAL A 72 -3.29 -3.38 -4.18
N ALA A 73 -3.11 -2.50 -5.16
CA ALA A 73 -4.20 -1.71 -5.74
C ALA A 73 -3.89 -1.36 -7.19
N TYR A 74 -4.94 -1.17 -7.99
CA TYR A 74 -4.76 -0.84 -9.41
C TYR A 74 -4.15 0.54 -9.65
N ASP A 75 -4.30 1.46 -8.71
CA ASP A 75 -3.66 2.77 -8.75
C ASP A 75 -3.59 3.38 -7.35
N PHE A 76 -3.01 4.55 -7.23
CA PHE A 76 -2.83 5.21 -5.95
C PHE A 76 -4.17 5.64 -5.33
N GLN A 77 -5.15 6.05 -6.14
CA GLN A 77 -6.48 6.39 -5.64
C GLN A 77 -7.15 5.19 -4.98
N GLU A 78 -7.09 4.03 -5.63
CA GLU A 78 -7.64 2.79 -5.06
C GLU A 78 -6.88 2.38 -3.80
N PHE A 79 -5.59 2.62 -3.76
CA PHE A 79 -4.78 2.36 -2.56
C PHE A 79 -5.26 3.19 -1.38
N LEU A 80 -5.50 4.49 -1.59
CA LEU A 80 -6.06 5.34 -0.55
C LEU A 80 -7.44 4.86 -0.09
N ARG A 81 -8.29 4.47 -1.03
CA ARG A 81 -9.62 3.95 -0.71
C ARG A 81 -9.54 2.66 0.12
N LEU A 82 -8.55 1.82 -0.14
CA LEU A 82 -8.27 0.64 0.69
C LEU A 82 -7.86 1.04 2.10
N ILE A 83 -6.96 2.01 2.22
CA ILE A 83 -6.49 2.49 3.52
C ILE A 83 -7.67 3.00 4.35
N PHE A 84 -8.55 3.79 3.74
CA PHE A 84 -9.71 4.32 4.44
C PHE A 84 -10.67 3.22 4.87
N ALA A 85 -10.81 2.16 4.07
CA ALA A 85 -11.66 1.02 4.41
C ALA A 85 -11.06 0.14 5.51
N CYS A 86 -9.75 -0.08 5.48
CA CYS A 86 -9.07 -0.95 6.44
C CYS A 86 -8.73 -0.27 7.76
N GLY A 87 -8.63 1.05 7.77
CA GLY A 87 -8.26 1.81 8.96
C GLY A 87 -6.77 2.01 9.15
N SER A 88 -5.93 1.41 8.31
CA SER A 88 -4.48 1.63 8.32
C SER A 88 -3.88 1.25 6.98
N THR A 89 -2.75 1.89 6.67
CA THR A 89 -1.96 1.57 5.48
C THR A 89 -1.41 0.15 5.55
N ASN A 90 -0.94 -0.26 6.73
CA ASN A 90 -0.35 -1.58 6.88
C ASN A 90 -1.36 -2.70 6.60
N LEU A 91 -2.56 -2.61 7.16
CA LEU A 91 -3.60 -3.61 6.90
C LEU A 91 -4.02 -3.60 5.43
N ALA A 92 -4.17 -2.42 4.82
CA ALA A 92 -4.47 -2.31 3.39
C ALA A 92 -3.40 -3.02 2.56
N ALA A 93 -2.13 -2.79 2.88
CA ALA A 93 -1.02 -3.35 2.11
C ALA A 93 -0.90 -4.86 2.23
N ILE A 94 -1.21 -5.46 3.39
CA ILE A 94 -1.06 -6.90 3.59
C ILE A 94 -2.34 -7.69 3.35
N SER A 95 -3.46 -7.03 3.16
CA SER A 95 -4.78 -7.66 3.02
C SER A 95 -4.80 -8.78 1.97
N GLY A 96 -4.06 -8.63 0.88
CA GLY A 96 -4.03 -9.61 -0.22
C GLY A 96 -3.16 -10.84 0.03
N ILE A 97 -2.39 -10.86 1.12
CA ILE A 97 -1.45 -11.96 1.42
C ILE A 97 -1.74 -12.65 2.75
N ILE A 98 -2.84 -12.31 3.40
CA ILE A 98 -3.26 -12.95 4.65
C ILE A 98 -4.60 -13.67 4.43
N THR A 99 -4.95 -14.55 5.36
CA THR A 99 -6.23 -15.25 5.31
C THR A 99 -7.38 -14.33 5.73
N GLU A 100 -8.60 -14.73 5.40
CA GLU A 100 -9.79 -13.97 5.80
C GLU A 100 -9.90 -13.84 7.33
N ASN A 101 -9.62 -14.92 8.07
CA ASN A 101 -9.62 -14.87 9.53
C ASN A 101 -8.57 -13.92 10.08
N GLU A 102 -7.37 -13.95 9.52
CA GLU A 102 -6.30 -13.01 9.90
C GLU A 102 -6.71 -11.56 9.61
N TYR A 103 -7.33 -11.33 8.44
CA TYR A 103 -7.83 -10.01 8.08
C TYR A 103 -8.90 -9.53 9.09
N GLU A 104 -9.87 -10.35 9.40
CA GLU A 104 -10.94 -9.99 10.32
C GLU A 104 -10.42 -9.65 11.71
N ARG A 105 -9.46 -10.40 12.22
CA ARG A 105 -8.82 -10.11 13.51
C ARG A 105 -8.07 -8.80 13.49
N ALA A 106 -7.30 -8.55 12.43
CA ALA A 106 -6.56 -7.30 12.28
C ALA A 106 -7.52 -6.11 12.16
N PHE A 107 -8.60 -6.28 11.42
CA PHE A 107 -9.62 -5.24 11.24
C PHE A 107 -10.30 -4.91 12.58
N GLU A 108 -10.63 -5.90 13.39
CA GLU A 108 -11.21 -5.69 14.70
C GLU A 108 -10.29 -4.88 15.62
N LEU A 109 -8.99 -5.15 15.58
CA LEU A 109 -7.99 -4.39 16.32
C LEU A 109 -7.92 -2.94 15.84
N GLU A 110 -7.92 -2.74 14.52
CA GLU A 110 -7.91 -1.39 13.94
C GLU A 110 -9.18 -0.62 14.29
N ALA A 111 -10.34 -1.29 14.36
CA ALA A 111 -11.60 -0.64 14.69
C ALA A 111 -11.61 -0.05 16.10
N GLN A 112 -10.72 -0.50 16.99
CA GLN A 112 -10.59 0.03 18.35
C GLN A 112 -9.75 1.30 18.42
N ARG A 113 -9.09 1.69 17.32
CA ARG A 113 -8.22 2.87 17.26
C ARG A 113 -9.00 4.08 16.77
N SER A 114 -8.48 5.27 17.05
CA SER A 114 -9.06 6.50 16.51
C SER A 114 -8.71 6.65 15.03
N HIS A 115 -9.72 6.92 14.21
CA HIS A 115 -9.57 7.15 12.78
C HIS A 115 -9.94 8.57 12.37
N ILE A 116 -9.90 9.51 13.31
CA ILE A 116 -10.30 10.91 13.04
C ILE A 116 -9.48 11.50 11.89
N GLY A 117 -8.16 11.31 11.92
CA GLY A 117 -7.28 11.83 10.87
C GLY A 117 -7.57 11.23 9.50
N LEU A 118 -7.74 9.90 9.44
CA LEU A 118 -8.07 9.21 8.19
C LEU A 118 -9.41 9.66 7.64
N ASN A 119 -10.41 9.80 8.49
CA ASN A 119 -11.73 10.25 8.07
C ASN A 119 -11.70 11.67 7.50
N LYS A 120 -10.94 12.56 8.13
CA LYS A 120 -10.75 13.94 7.62
C LYS A 120 -10.05 13.94 6.27
N LEU A 121 -9.02 13.12 6.10
CA LEU A 121 -8.29 13.04 4.85
C LEU A 121 -9.18 12.48 3.74
N CYS A 122 -9.97 11.45 4.05
CA CYS A 122 -10.94 10.86 3.12
C CYS A 122 -11.94 11.91 2.62
N GLU A 123 -12.49 12.69 3.54
CA GLU A 123 -13.42 13.79 3.19
C GLU A 123 -12.74 14.86 2.35
N LEU A 124 -11.54 15.28 2.73
CA LEU A 124 -10.79 16.31 2.02
C LEU A 124 -10.52 15.91 0.57
N LEU A 125 -10.25 14.64 0.34
CA LEU A 125 -9.97 14.10 -0.99
C LEU A 125 -11.24 13.72 -1.76
N SER A 126 -12.40 13.77 -1.12
CA SER A 126 -13.69 13.37 -1.71
C SER A 126 -13.68 11.93 -2.22
N LEU A 127 -13.00 11.06 -1.48
CA LEU A 127 -12.92 9.63 -1.79
C LEU A 127 -13.87 8.85 -0.89
N THR A 128 -14.27 7.67 -1.35
CA THR A 128 -15.07 6.74 -0.57
C THR A 128 -14.25 5.48 -0.27
N PRO A 129 -14.38 4.89 0.93
CA PRO A 129 -13.71 3.62 1.21
C PRO A 129 -14.17 2.51 0.26
N ILE A 130 -13.29 1.58 -0.05
CA ILE A 130 -13.64 0.39 -0.83
C ILE A 130 -14.59 -0.48 0.00
N GLN A 131 -15.62 -1.02 -0.63
CA GLN A 131 -16.68 -1.72 0.06
C GLN A 131 -16.24 -3.07 0.65
N ASP A 132 -15.39 -3.80 -0.05
CA ASP A 132 -14.87 -5.10 0.41
C ASP A 132 -13.37 -5.18 0.13
N PRO A 133 -12.54 -4.66 1.05
CA PRO A 133 -11.09 -4.61 0.84
C PRO A 133 -10.45 -5.98 0.66
N TYR A 134 -10.87 -6.96 1.44
CA TYR A 134 -10.29 -8.31 1.38
C TYR A 134 -10.51 -8.94 -0.01
N THR A 135 -11.73 -8.91 -0.51
CA THR A 135 -12.04 -9.42 -1.85
C THR A 135 -11.30 -8.65 -2.93
N TYR A 136 -11.24 -7.32 -2.81
CA TYR A 136 -10.52 -6.48 -3.77
C TYR A 136 -9.06 -6.90 -3.91
N THR A 137 -8.35 -6.99 -2.79
CA THR A 137 -6.92 -7.30 -2.80
C THR A 137 -6.61 -8.72 -3.23
N HIS A 138 -7.47 -9.67 -2.88
CA HIS A 138 -7.31 -11.05 -3.35
C HIS A 138 -7.62 -11.18 -4.83
N THR A 139 -8.58 -10.44 -5.34
CA THR A 139 -8.91 -10.43 -6.79
C THR A 139 -7.74 -9.87 -7.61
N ILE A 140 -7.15 -8.75 -7.18
CA ILE A 140 -6.02 -8.18 -7.92
C ILE A 140 -4.83 -9.14 -7.97
N GLY A 141 -4.58 -9.87 -6.89
CA GLY A 141 -3.52 -10.88 -6.84
C GLY A 141 -3.75 -12.06 -7.76
N GLN A 142 -5.01 -12.37 -8.07
CA GLN A 142 -5.37 -13.45 -8.99
C GLN A 142 -5.36 -13.00 -10.45
N VAL A 143 -5.72 -11.74 -10.70
CA VAL A 143 -5.87 -11.22 -12.08
C VAL A 143 -4.52 -10.83 -12.69
N LEU A 144 -3.63 -10.24 -11.89
CA LEU A 144 -2.34 -9.77 -12.40
C LEU A 144 -1.33 -10.92 -12.44
N ASP A 145 -0.70 -11.09 -13.60
CA ASP A 145 0.42 -12.03 -13.75
C ASP A 145 1.70 -11.36 -13.24
N CYS A 146 2.11 -11.73 -12.04
CA CYS A 146 3.30 -11.19 -11.38
C CYS A 146 4.55 -12.08 -11.56
N SER A 147 4.50 -13.05 -12.47
CA SER A 147 5.64 -13.95 -12.72
C SER A 147 6.89 -13.22 -13.22
N ARG A 148 6.73 -12.02 -13.79
CA ARG A 148 7.83 -11.21 -14.29
C ARG A 148 8.41 -10.24 -13.24
N ILE A 149 7.89 -10.27 -12.03
CA ILE A 149 8.44 -9.47 -10.92
C ILE A 149 9.72 -10.14 -10.44
N ILE A 150 10.85 -9.49 -10.70
CA ILE A 150 12.17 -10.01 -10.37
C ILE A 150 12.84 -9.03 -9.42
N ARG A 151 13.36 -9.58 -8.31
CA ARG A 151 14.13 -8.80 -7.33
C ARG A 151 15.42 -8.28 -7.95
N LYS A 152 15.69 -6.99 -7.74
CA LYS A 152 16.97 -6.41 -8.13
C LYS A 152 18.04 -6.86 -7.14
N GLU A 153 19.10 -7.46 -7.63
CA GLU A 153 20.26 -7.81 -6.82
C GLU A 153 21.09 -6.58 -6.50
N VAL A 154 21.57 -6.50 -5.27
CA VAL A 154 22.40 -5.39 -4.81
C VAL A 154 23.85 -5.81 -4.75
#